data_159384c2a85f91c1d46c9f1a61b9492a
#
_entry.id   159384c2a85f91c1d46c9f1a61b9492a
#
_cell.length_a   1.000
_cell.length_b   1.000
_cell.length_c   1.000
_cell.angle_alpha   90.00
_cell.angle_beta   90.00
_cell.angle_gamma   90.00
#
_symmetry.space_group_name_H-M   'P 1'
#
loop_
_entity.id
_entity.type
_entity.pdbx_description
1 polymer ?
#
loop_
_entity_poly.entity_id
_entity_poly.type
_entity_poly.pdbx_seq_one_letter_code
_entity_poly.pdbx_strand_id
1 'polypeptide(L)'
;MTHRIDVAPAAVRQLKKLDPQARRRVQAAIEILAETPRPAGAKKLVGEGDLWRVRTGDYRVVYSIDDGVLLVLVVAVGHRRDVYR
;
A
#
# COMPACT_ATOMS: atom_id res chain seq x y z
N MET A 1 -13.89 -6.38 -10.86
CA MET A 1 -13.46 -7.61 -10.18
C MET A 1 -12.55 -7.25 -9.03
N THR A 2 -12.67 -8.00 -7.94
CA THR A 2 -11.93 -7.71 -6.71
C THR A 2 -10.57 -8.37 -6.73
N HIS A 3 -9.52 -7.58 -6.49
CA HIS A 3 -8.18 -8.11 -6.30
C HIS A 3 -8.03 -8.66 -4.88
N ARG A 4 -7.27 -9.74 -4.73
CA ARG A 4 -6.87 -10.21 -3.41
C ARG A 4 -5.79 -9.29 -2.87
N ILE A 5 -5.82 -9.03 -1.55
CA ILE A 5 -4.79 -8.23 -0.89
C ILE A 5 -3.91 -9.15 -0.06
N ASP A 6 -2.63 -9.16 -0.36
CA ASP A 6 -1.63 -9.80 0.50
C ASP A 6 -0.74 -8.70 1.08
N VAL A 7 -0.29 -8.89 2.30
CA VAL A 7 0.59 -7.92 2.96
C VAL A 7 1.88 -8.62 3.32
N ALA A 8 2.98 -8.12 2.77
CA ALA A 8 4.30 -8.71 3.03
C ALA A 8 4.65 -8.60 4.52
N PRO A 9 5.46 -9.54 5.04
CA PRO A 9 5.80 -9.53 6.48
C PRO A 9 6.38 -8.21 6.97
N ALA A 10 7.21 -7.56 6.15
CA ALA A 10 7.77 -6.26 6.53
C ALA A 10 6.68 -5.20 6.70
N ALA A 11 5.70 -5.21 5.80
CA ALA A 11 4.57 -4.26 5.88
C ALA A 11 3.68 -4.56 7.08
N VAL A 12 3.47 -5.84 7.40
CA VAL A 12 2.72 -6.21 8.61
C VAL A 12 3.40 -5.64 9.85
N ARG A 13 4.72 -5.78 9.94
CA ARG A 13 5.46 -5.24 11.08
C ARG A 13 5.34 -3.72 11.16
N GLN A 14 5.39 -3.05 10.03
CA GLN A 14 5.26 -1.60 9.97
C GLN A 14 3.86 -1.15 10.41
N LEU A 15 2.83 -1.86 9.97
CA LEU A 15 1.45 -1.57 10.39
C LEU A 15 1.29 -1.69 11.90
N LYS A 16 1.89 -2.73 12.49
CA LYS A 16 1.77 -2.95 13.93
C LYS A 16 2.40 -1.84 14.75
N LYS A 17 3.35 -1.11 14.19
CA LYS A 17 4.03 0.00 14.89
C LYS A 17 3.23 1.30 14.85
N LEU A 18 2.20 1.39 14.01
CA LEU A 18 1.38 2.58 13.93
C LEU A 18 0.43 2.63 15.14
N ASP A 19 0.11 3.87 15.58
CA ASP A 19 -0.94 4.00 16.58
C ASP A 19 -2.28 3.50 16.00
N PRO A 20 -3.27 3.20 16.86
CA PRO A 20 -4.51 2.60 16.37
C PRO A 20 -5.24 3.45 15.32
N GLN A 21 -5.24 4.77 15.48
CA GLN A 21 -5.92 5.65 14.53
C GLN A 21 -5.24 5.65 13.17
N ALA A 22 -3.92 5.78 13.17
CA ALA A 22 -3.14 5.72 11.93
C ALA A 22 -3.28 4.37 11.25
N ARG A 23 -3.25 3.30 12.04
CA ARG A 23 -3.40 1.93 11.50
C ARG A 23 -4.74 1.76 10.81
N ARG A 24 -5.83 2.22 11.42
CA ARG A 24 -7.16 2.11 10.80
C ARG A 24 -7.23 2.88 9.49
N ARG A 25 -6.61 4.06 9.45
CA ARG A 25 -6.59 4.88 8.25
C ARG A 25 -5.82 4.19 7.12
N VAL A 26 -4.66 3.63 7.45
CA VAL A 26 -3.83 2.92 6.46
C VAL A 26 -4.54 1.65 6.00
N GLN A 27 -5.14 0.90 6.92
CA GLN A 27 -5.88 -0.32 6.55
C GLN A 27 -7.04 0.00 5.61
N ALA A 28 -7.76 1.10 5.86
CA ALA A 28 -8.85 1.52 4.97
C ALA A 28 -8.32 1.82 3.57
N ALA A 29 -7.18 2.49 3.48
CA ALA A 29 -6.56 2.78 2.19
C ALA A 29 -6.16 1.51 1.46
N ILE A 30 -5.64 0.52 2.18
CA ILE A 30 -5.28 -0.77 1.60
C ILE A 30 -6.51 -1.50 1.08
N GLU A 31 -7.60 -1.50 1.84
CA GLU A 31 -8.83 -2.19 1.45
C GLU A 31 -9.42 -1.64 0.16
N ILE A 32 -9.28 -0.34 -0.05
CA ILE A 32 -9.75 0.29 -1.29
C ILE A 32 -9.03 -0.30 -2.51
N LEU A 33 -7.77 -0.71 -2.35
CA LEU A 33 -6.98 -1.25 -3.45
C LEU A 33 -7.55 -2.55 -4.02
N ALA A 34 -8.36 -3.28 -3.24
CA ALA A 34 -8.99 -4.50 -3.73
C ALA A 34 -9.94 -4.21 -4.90
N GLU A 35 -10.71 -3.14 -4.80
CA GLU A 35 -11.66 -2.76 -5.86
C GLU A 35 -11.03 -1.80 -6.87
N THR A 36 -10.11 -0.94 -6.41
CA THR A 36 -9.52 0.10 -7.24
C THR A 36 -8.01 0.10 -7.00
N PRO A 37 -7.26 -0.80 -7.68
CA PRO A 37 -5.81 -0.90 -7.45
C PRO A 37 -5.03 0.37 -7.81
N ARG A 38 -5.60 1.18 -8.69
CA ARG A 38 -4.96 2.44 -9.09
C ARG A 38 -5.92 3.60 -8.81
N PRO A 39 -6.20 3.89 -7.52
CA PRO A 39 -7.12 4.98 -7.18
C PRO A 39 -6.54 6.33 -7.57
N ALA A 40 -7.39 7.35 -7.59
CA ALA A 40 -6.91 8.72 -7.83
C ALA A 40 -5.81 9.04 -6.82
N GLY A 41 -4.71 9.61 -7.29
CA GLY A 41 -3.57 9.90 -6.43
C GLY A 41 -2.54 8.80 -6.32
N ALA A 42 -2.84 7.59 -6.79
CA ALA A 42 -1.83 6.54 -6.86
C ALA A 42 -0.81 6.89 -7.94
N LYS A 43 0.46 6.65 -7.65
CA LYS A 43 1.54 6.93 -8.60
C LYS A 43 2.47 5.75 -8.70
N LYS A 44 2.90 5.46 -9.93
CA LYS A 44 3.90 4.43 -10.17
C LYS A 44 5.27 4.99 -9.80
N LEU A 45 6.06 4.19 -9.09
CA LEU A 45 7.40 4.61 -8.66
C LEU A 45 8.40 4.39 -9.79
N VAL A 46 9.20 5.42 -10.06
CA VAL A 46 10.21 5.36 -11.11
C VAL A 46 11.40 4.56 -10.60
N GLY A 47 11.88 3.60 -11.41
CA GLY A 47 13.08 2.85 -11.09
C GLY A 47 12.89 1.72 -10.08
N GLU A 48 11.68 1.50 -9.60
CA GLU A 48 11.38 0.50 -8.59
C GLU A 48 10.53 -0.65 -9.14
N GLY A 49 10.78 -1.03 -10.39
CA GLY A 49 10.00 -2.08 -11.04
C GLY A 49 8.54 -1.67 -11.19
N ASP A 50 7.63 -2.54 -10.79
CA ASP A 50 6.20 -2.31 -10.93
C ASP A 50 5.55 -1.87 -9.63
N LEU A 51 6.28 -1.12 -8.81
CA LEU A 51 5.74 -0.63 -7.54
C LEU A 51 4.93 0.64 -7.73
N TRP A 52 3.89 0.73 -6.92
CA TRP A 52 3.00 1.89 -6.86
C TRP A 52 2.98 2.40 -5.44
N ARG A 53 2.55 3.65 -5.27
CA ARG A 53 2.31 4.19 -3.94
C ARG A 53 0.99 4.94 -3.89
N VAL A 54 0.35 4.88 -2.74
CA VAL A 54 -0.82 5.70 -2.43
C VAL A 54 -0.59 6.36 -1.08
N ARG A 55 -1.08 7.58 -0.93
CA ARG A 55 -0.95 8.33 0.32
C ARG A 55 -2.25 8.31 1.09
N THR A 56 -2.13 8.29 2.41
CA THR A 56 -3.26 8.53 3.30
C THR A 56 -2.74 9.33 4.50
N GLY A 57 -3.10 10.62 4.56
CA GLY A 57 -2.52 11.52 5.55
C GLY A 57 -1.01 11.62 5.34
N ASP A 58 -0.26 11.43 6.42
CA ASP A 58 1.20 11.48 6.38
C ASP A 58 1.83 10.11 6.10
N TYR A 59 1.02 9.11 5.75
CA TYR A 59 1.52 7.76 5.53
C TYR A 59 1.47 7.40 4.07
N ARG A 60 2.32 6.45 3.68
CA ARG A 60 2.38 5.91 2.33
C ARG A 60 2.27 4.41 2.37
N VAL A 61 1.57 3.88 1.38
CA VAL A 61 1.47 2.44 1.15
C VAL A 61 2.14 2.17 -0.20
N VAL A 62 3.15 1.31 -0.19
CA VAL A 62 3.83 0.89 -1.41
C VAL A 62 3.41 -0.53 -1.73
N TYR A 63 3.01 -0.76 -2.97
CA TYR A 63 2.42 -2.05 -3.35
C TYR A 63 2.69 -2.35 -4.81
N SER A 64 2.55 -3.63 -5.18
CA SER A 64 2.58 -4.09 -6.56
C SER A 64 1.20 -4.60 -6.94
N ILE A 65 0.94 -4.63 -8.23
CA ILE A 65 -0.33 -5.10 -8.79
C ILE A 65 -0.04 -6.17 -9.82
N ASP A 66 -0.70 -7.30 -9.70
CA ASP A 66 -0.68 -8.34 -10.72
C ASP A 66 -2.10 -8.54 -11.22
N ASP A 67 -2.40 -7.94 -12.36
CA ASP A 67 -3.74 -8.02 -12.96
C ASP A 67 -4.05 -9.41 -13.51
N GLY A 68 -3.02 -10.18 -13.84
CA GLY A 68 -3.20 -11.52 -14.37
C GLY A 68 -3.80 -12.47 -13.36
N VAL A 69 -3.42 -12.34 -12.09
CA VAL A 69 -3.95 -13.17 -11.01
C VAL A 69 -4.78 -12.37 -10.02
N LEU A 70 -5.07 -11.11 -10.33
CA LEU A 70 -5.89 -10.20 -9.50
C LEU A 70 -5.35 -10.12 -8.08
N LEU A 71 -4.07 -9.75 -7.95
CA LEU A 71 -3.39 -9.66 -6.66
C LEU A 71 -2.78 -8.29 -6.46
N VAL A 72 -3.01 -7.71 -5.28
CA VAL A 72 -2.28 -6.55 -4.79
C VAL A 72 -1.41 -7.01 -3.64
N LEU A 73 -0.10 -6.78 -3.74
CA LEU A 73 0.84 -7.12 -2.68
C LEU A 73 1.37 -5.84 -2.05
N VAL A 74 1.02 -5.62 -0.78
CA VAL A 74 1.52 -4.46 -0.03
C VAL A 74 2.91 -4.81 0.49
N VAL A 75 3.93 -4.07 0.04
CA VAL A 75 5.31 -4.37 0.38
C VAL A 75 5.87 -3.46 1.46
N ALA A 76 5.33 -2.25 1.62
CA ALA A 76 5.82 -1.34 2.65
C ALA A 76 4.73 -0.37 3.06
N VAL A 77 4.76 0.02 4.34
CA VAL A 77 3.89 1.03 4.92
C VAL A 77 4.75 1.89 5.83
N GLY A 78 4.60 3.19 5.78
CA GLY A 78 5.35 4.03 6.68
C GLY A 78 5.01 5.50 6.53
N HIS A 79 5.63 6.29 7.40
CA HIS A 79 5.52 7.74 7.29
C HIS A 79 6.17 8.18 5.99
N ARG A 80 5.62 9.23 5.38
CA ARG A 80 6.10 9.72 4.08
C ARG A 80 7.61 9.96 4.02
N ARG A 81 8.25 10.21 5.17
CA ARG A 81 9.68 10.46 5.23
C ARG A 81 10.52 9.18 5.26
N ASP A 82 9.90 8.05 5.60
CA ASP A 82 10.65 6.82 5.88
C ASP A 82 10.56 5.80 4.77
N VAL A 83 9.53 5.86 3.92
CA VAL A 83 9.25 4.83 2.92
C VAL A 83 10.19 4.94 1.72
N TYR A 84 10.72 6.12 1.46
CA TYR A 84 11.60 6.37 0.32
C TYR A 84 13.03 6.58 0.77
N ARG A 85 13.67 5.54 1.10
CA ARG A 85 15.07 5.64 1.45
C ARG A 85 15.94 4.87 0.52
#